data_f2935645282c7bd079b005e875be8fe5
#
_entry.id   f2935645282c7bd079b005e875be8fe5
#
_cell.length_a   1.000
_cell.length_b   1.000
_cell.length_c   1.000
_cell.angle_alpha   90.00
_cell.angle_beta   90.00
_cell.angle_gamma   90.00
#
_symmetry.space_group_name_H-M   'P 1'
#
loop_
_entity.id
_entity.type
_entity.pdbx_description
1 polymer ?
#
loop_
_entity_poly.entity_id
_entity_poly.type
_entity_poly.pdbx_seq_one_letter_code
_entity_poly.pdbx_strand_id
1 'polypeptide(L)'
;MTVMNRQICAFALAVFGIAATSHAQQWGEYTLIPNNGSTTVRLRDTANAVYHSWTGLSGTTAYSCYMLPGAVLLRTVDVTNSVFTGGGMSGRVQKIDWNGALLWDYTYSSTTYCAHHDICGLPNGNVLIIAYELKNAAAATAAGSNYNGTHWPDHVIEVQPTGATTGTIVWEWHLWDHLCQDDDPN
;
A
#
# COMPACT_ATOMS: atom_id res chain seq x y z
N MET A 1 -43.72 -66.58 23.51
CA MET A 1 -42.35 -65.99 23.84
C MET A 1 -41.81 -65.45 22.51
N THR A 2 -42.08 -64.19 22.25
CA THR A 2 -41.76 -63.56 20.97
C THR A 2 -40.53 -62.70 21.09
N VAL A 3 -39.44 -63.06 20.42
CA VAL A 3 -38.18 -62.36 20.43
C VAL A 3 -38.28 -61.20 19.42
N MET A 4 -38.21 -59.99 19.95
CA MET A 4 -38.24 -58.74 19.19
C MET A 4 -36.84 -58.41 18.69
N ASN A 5 -36.64 -58.52 17.37
CA ASN A 5 -35.38 -58.21 16.71
C ASN A 5 -35.22 -56.70 16.58
N ARG A 6 -34.27 -56.08 17.32
CA ARG A 6 -33.93 -54.67 17.19
C ARG A 6 -32.88 -54.50 16.08
N GLN A 7 -33.31 -53.98 14.94
CA GLN A 7 -32.43 -53.50 13.92
C GLN A 7 -31.86 -52.15 14.35
N ILE A 8 -30.54 -52.08 14.53
CA ILE A 8 -29.81 -50.84 14.77
C ILE A 8 -29.48 -50.27 13.40
N CYS A 9 -30.16 -49.19 13.01
CA CYS A 9 -29.75 -48.40 11.86
C CYS A 9 -28.52 -47.55 12.24
N ALA A 10 -27.36 -47.93 11.73
CA ALA A 10 -26.18 -47.11 11.81
C ALA A 10 -26.25 -46.01 10.74
N PHE A 11 -26.51 -44.79 11.16
CA PHE A 11 -26.33 -43.62 10.27
C PHE A 11 -24.84 -43.29 10.18
N ALA A 12 -24.26 -43.59 9.02
CA ALA A 12 -22.90 -43.09 8.69
C ALA A 12 -23.02 -41.62 8.31
N LEU A 13 -22.56 -40.74 9.20
CA LEU A 13 -22.39 -39.31 8.93
C LEU A 13 -21.13 -39.13 8.05
N ALA A 14 -21.31 -38.96 6.75
CA ALA A 14 -20.24 -38.60 5.86
C ALA A 14 -19.94 -37.11 6.08
N VAL A 15 -18.90 -36.80 6.87
CA VAL A 15 -18.33 -35.45 6.98
C VAL A 15 -17.56 -35.18 5.71
N PHE A 16 -18.17 -34.49 4.76
CA PHE A 16 -17.43 -33.87 3.65
C PHE A 16 -16.59 -32.72 4.22
N GLY A 17 -15.35 -32.98 4.53
CA GLY A 17 -14.35 -31.95 4.79
C GLY A 17 -14.13 -31.16 3.52
N ILE A 18 -14.70 -29.96 3.42
CA ILE A 18 -14.28 -28.98 2.41
C ILE A 18 -12.87 -28.54 2.87
N ALA A 19 -11.84 -29.11 2.26
CA ALA A 19 -10.50 -28.58 2.37
C ALA A 19 -10.53 -27.19 1.70
N ALA A 20 -10.69 -26.15 2.50
CA ALA A 20 -10.40 -24.80 2.05
C ALA A 20 -8.90 -24.77 1.74
N THR A 21 -8.54 -24.92 0.47
CA THR A 21 -7.21 -24.61 0.00
C THR A 21 -7.04 -23.11 0.21
N SER A 22 -6.34 -22.73 1.28
CA SER A 22 -5.81 -21.38 1.39
C SER A 22 -4.78 -21.23 0.27
N HIS A 23 -5.23 -20.69 -0.85
CA HIS A 23 -4.31 -20.18 -1.84
C HIS A 23 -3.66 -18.96 -1.20
N ALA A 24 -2.45 -19.11 -0.67
CA ALA A 24 -1.54 -18.00 -0.59
C ALA A 24 -1.59 -17.34 -1.97
N GLN A 25 -1.88 -16.04 -2.01
CA GLN A 25 -1.97 -15.29 -3.26
C GLN A 25 -0.56 -15.26 -3.87
N GLN A 26 -0.18 -16.36 -4.48
CA GLN A 26 1.00 -16.44 -5.31
C GLN A 26 0.60 -15.72 -6.60
N TRP A 27 1.07 -14.49 -6.76
CA TRP A 27 0.96 -13.73 -7.99
C TRP A 27 1.78 -14.43 -9.05
N GLY A 28 1.25 -15.52 -9.54
CA GLY A 28 1.73 -16.24 -10.69
C GLY A 28 3.25 -16.48 -10.72
N GLU A 29 3.72 -16.81 -11.85
CA GLU A 29 5.11 -17.13 -12.19
C GLU A 29 5.99 -15.89 -12.41
N TYR A 30 5.59 -14.70 -11.94
CA TYR A 30 6.26 -13.43 -12.26
C TYR A 30 6.59 -12.63 -11.00
N THR A 31 7.73 -11.95 -11.03
CA THR A 31 8.19 -11.00 -10.02
C THR A 31 8.27 -9.61 -10.61
N LEU A 32 7.56 -8.66 -10.00
CA LEU A 32 7.65 -7.26 -10.35
C LEU A 32 8.84 -6.63 -9.60
N ILE A 33 9.74 -6.00 -10.33
CA ILE A 33 10.96 -5.41 -9.78
C ILE A 33 10.96 -3.91 -10.02
N PRO A 34 10.70 -3.09 -8.98
CA PRO A 34 10.98 -1.67 -9.03
C PRO A 34 12.49 -1.46 -9.05
N ASN A 35 12.94 -0.63 -9.93
CA ASN A 35 14.33 -0.21 -9.99
C ASN A 35 14.40 1.19 -9.38
N ASN A 36 14.67 1.27 -8.08
CA ASN A 36 14.73 2.55 -7.37
C ASN A 36 15.69 3.52 -8.07
N GLY A 37 15.27 4.77 -8.24
CA GLY A 37 16.00 5.80 -8.97
C GLY A 37 15.99 5.61 -10.50
N SER A 38 15.22 4.66 -11.04
CA SER A 38 15.12 4.40 -12.48
C SER A 38 13.74 4.76 -13.04
N THR A 39 13.70 5.11 -14.31
CA THR A 39 12.46 5.29 -15.08
C THR A 39 11.98 3.98 -15.71
N THR A 40 12.50 2.83 -15.23
CA THR A 40 12.18 1.50 -15.76
C THR A 40 11.70 0.59 -14.63
N VAL A 41 10.57 -0.09 -14.86
CA VAL A 41 10.08 -1.19 -14.01
C VAL A 41 10.06 -2.46 -14.86
N ARG A 42 10.43 -3.61 -14.28
CA ARG A 42 10.47 -4.89 -14.98
C ARG A 42 9.63 -5.95 -14.29
N LEU A 43 8.96 -6.74 -15.12
CA LEU A 43 8.31 -7.98 -14.73
C LEU A 43 9.18 -9.14 -15.21
N ARG A 44 9.59 -10.04 -14.31
CA ARG A 44 10.45 -11.16 -14.61
C ARG A 44 9.73 -12.47 -14.33
N ASP A 45 10.02 -13.49 -15.13
CA ASP A 45 9.53 -14.84 -14.94
C ASP A 45 10.35 -15.64 -13.91
N THR A 46 9.99 -16.88 -13.68
CA THR A 46 10.68 -17.81 -12.75
C THR A 46 12.10 -18.15 -13.18
N ALA A 47 12.44 -18.02 -14.45
CA ALA A 47 13.80 -18.17 -14.97
C ALA A 47 14.62 -16.86 -14.85
N ASN A 48 14.04 -15.83 -14.21
CA ASN A 48 14.62 -14.49 -14.10
C ASN A 48 14.81 -13.79 -15.48
N ALA A 49 14.14 -14.26 -16.53
CA ALA A 49 14.10 -13.58 -17.81
C ALA A 49 13.10 -12.40 -17.74
N VAL A 50 13.36 -11.34 -18.50
CA VAL A 50 12.46 -10.20 -18.58
C VAL A 50 11.24 -10.57 -19.42
N TYR A 51 10.08 -10.67 -18.78
CA TYR A 51 8.81 -10.92 -19.45
C TYR A 51 8.20 -9.64 -20.02
N HIS A 52 8.26 -8.55 -19.23
CA HIS A 52 7.77 -7.23 -19.66
C HIS A 52 8.59 -6.11 -19.05
N SER A 53 8.63 -4.95 -19.71
CA SER A 53 9.30 -3.76 -19.21
C SER A 53 8.51 -2.50 -19.53
N TRP A 54 8.28 -1.69 -18.50
CA TRP A 54 7.89 -0.30 -18.67
C TRP A 54 9.15 0.55 -18.66
N THR A 55 9.41 1.30 -19.73
CA THR A 55 10.63 2.11 -19.89
C THR A 55 10.31 3.55 -20.21
N GLY A 56 11.21 4.47 -19.87
CA GLY A 56 11.00 5.90 -20.14
C GLY A 56 9.83 6.50 -19.36
N LEU A 57 9.51 5.94 -18.20
CA LEU A 57 8.42 6.41 -17.37
C LEU A 57 8.68 7.83 -16.85
N SER A 58 7.61 8.62 -16.66
CA SER A 58 7.68 9.98 -16.15
C SER A 58 8.09 10.00 -14.67
N GLY A 59 9.33 10.38 -14.40
CA GLY A 59 9.96 10.38 -13.08
C GLY A 59 10.49 9.01 -12.68
N THR A 60 11.41 9.01 -11.71
CA THR A 60 12.08 7.81 -11.20
C THR A 60 11.20 7.08 -10.20
N THR A 61 11.22 5.75 -10.27
CA THR A 61 10.53 4.91 -9.28
C THR A 61 11.19 5.09 -7.92
N ALA A 62 10.39 5.35 -6.90
CA ALA A 62 10.87 5.49 -5.53
C ALA A 62 11.05 4.12 -4.86
N TYR A 63 10.06 3.62 -4.14
CA TYR A 63 10.24 2.44 -3.28
C TYR A 63 9.35 1.26 -3.67
N SER A 64 8.09 1.48 -4.00
CA SER A 64 7.13 0.40 -4.19
C SER A 64 6.48 0.40 -5.57
N CYS A 65 6.13 -0.80 -6.04
CA CYS A 65 5.29 -0.98 -7.22
C CYS A 65 4.46 -2.27 -7.10
N TYR A 66 3.28 -2.25 -7.69
CA TYR A 66 2.30 -3.33 -7.65
C TYR A 66 1.62 -3.52 -9.00
N MET A 67 1.25 -4.77 -9.29
CA MET A 67 0.36 -5.08 -10.41
C MET A 67 -1.08 -5.08 -9.91
N LEU A 68 -1.90 -4.21 -10.47
CA LEU A 68 -3.33 -4.18 -10.25
C LEU A 68 -4.07 -5.05 -11.28
N PRO A 69 -5.33 -5.44 -11.03
CA PRO A 69 -6.19 -6.05 -12.04
C PRO A 69 -6.21 -5.25 -13.34
N GLY A 70 -6.29 -5.96 -14.48
CA GLY A 70 -6.22 -5.32 -15.81
C GLY A 70 -4.79 -5.00 -16.27
N ALA A 71 -3.78 -5.60 -15.65
CA ALA A 71 -2.36 -5.40 -15.97
C ALA A 71 -1.90 -3.94 -15.84
N VAL A 72 -2.41 -3.25 -14.82
CA VAL A 72 -2.04 -1.87 -14.51
C VAL A 72 -0.90 -1.87 -13.49
N LEU A 73 0.18 -1.18 -13.81
CA LEU A 73 1.28 -0.90 -12.90
C LEU A 73 0.89 0.27 -11.99
N LEU A 74 0.88 0.04 -10.68
CA LEU A 74 0.81 1.08 -9.64
C LEU A 74 2.22 1.27 -9.07
N ARG A 75 2.74 2.50 -8.99
CA ARG A 75 4.09 2.76 -8.47
C ARG A 75 4.18 4.07 -7.70
N THR A 76 5.13 4.13 -6.78
CA THR A 76 5.60 5.37 -6.18
C THR A 76 6.66 6.04 -7.05
N VAL A 77 6.69 7.37 -7.04
CA VAL A 77 7.61 8.18 -7.85
C VAL A 77 8.27 9.24 -6.99
N ASP A 78 9.58 9.42 -7.17
CA ASP A 78 10.36 10.44 -6.48
C ASP A 78 9.95 11.86 -6.89
N VAL A 79 9.83 12.73 -5.89
CA VAL A 79 9.75 14.17 -6.08
C VAL A 79 10.73 14.86 -5.13
N THR A 80 11.25 16.00 -5.54
CA THR A 80 12.05 16.84 -4.65
C THR A 80 11.14 17.48 -3.61
N ASN A 81 11.50 17.33 -2.32
CA ASN A 81 10.84 18.02 -1.22
C ASN A 81 11.90 18.67 -0.34
N SER A 82 11.69 19.94 0.01
CA SER A 82 12.68 20.74 0.78
C SER A 82 12.50 20.62 2.30
N VAL A 83 11.37 20.10 2.75
CA VAL A 83 11.03 19.96 4.18
C VAL A 83 11.25 18.53 4.64
N PHE A 84 10.65 17.57 3.94
CA PHE A 84 10.79 16.16 4.24
C PHE A 84 12.01 15.60 3.52
N THR A 85 13.11 15.44 4.26
CA THR A 85 14.41 15.00 3.72
C THR A 85 14.85 13.65 4.29
N GLY A 86 13.95 12.95 5.00
CA GLY A 86 14.18 11.62 5.56
C GLY A 86 14.23 10.54 4.51
N GLY A 87 14.54 9.32 4.92
CA GLY A 87 14.47 8.14 4.05
C GLY A 87 13.04 7.82 3.63
N GLY A 88 12.90 7.09 2.53
CA GLY A 88 11.62 6.60 2.07
C GLY A 88 10.74 7.59 1.29
N MET A 89 11.20 8.80 1.07
CA MET A 89 10.44 9.84 0.37
C MET A 89 10.07 9.42 -1.05
N SER A 90 8.81 9.68 -1.42
CA SER A 90 8.33 9.50 -2.78
C SER A 90 7.56 10.72 -3.28
N GLY A 91 6.45 11.02 -2.66
CA GLY A 91 5.64 12.23 -2.91
C GLY A 91 4.70 12.16 -4.11
N ARG A 92 4.78 11.13 -4.96
CA ARG A 92 3.90 10.98 -6.12
C ARG A 92 3.56 9.51 -6.37
N VAL A 93 2.36 9.25 -6.89
CA VAL A 93 1.84 7.92 -7.20
C VAL A 93 1.32 7.89 -8.63
N GLN A 94 1.64 6.84 -9.38
CA GLN A 94 1.19 6.67 -10.77
C GLN A 94 0.52 5.33 -11.00
N LYS A 95 -0.54 5.34 -11.84
CA LYS A 95 -1.10 4.17 -12.51
C LYS A 95 -0.74 4.23 -14.00
N ILE A 96 -0.22 3.13 -14.52
CA ILE A 96 0.29 3.04 -15.89
C ILE A 96 -0.26 1.75 -16.49
N ASP A 97 -0.78 1.79 -17.71
CA ASP A 97 -1.26 0.61 -18.39
C ASP A 97 -0.12 -0.32 -18.84
N TRP A 98 -0.49 -1.48 -19.39
CA TRP A 98 0.48 -2.46 -19.92
C TRP A 98 1.36 -1.88 -21.02
N ASN A 99 0.86 -0.96 -21.82
CA ASN A 99 1.59 -0.37 -22.96
C ASN A 99 2.42 0.86 -22.56
N GLY A 100 2.41 1.25 -21.28
CA GLY A 100 3.15 2.40 -20.77
C GLY A 100 2.38 3.72 -20.79
N ALA A 101 1.08 3.71 -21.14
CA ALA A 101 0.27 4.91 -21.07
C ALA A 101 -0.04 5.27 -19.61
N LEU A 102 0.15 6.55 -19.28
CA LEU A 102 -0.13 7.08 -17.95
C LEU A 102 -1.65 7.24 -17.77
N LEU A 103 -2.22 6.47 -16.82
CA LEU A 103 -3.65 6.49 -16.52
C LEU A 103 -3.99 7.47 -15.40
N TRP A 104 -3.08 7.62 -14.43
CA TRP A 104 -3.25 8.50 -13.28
C TRP A 104 -1.90 8.92 -12.71
N ASP A 105 -1.76 10.19 -12.34
CA ASP A 105 -0.54 10.78 -11.78
C ASP A 105 -0.91 11.73 -10.64
N TYR A 106 -0.80 11.27 -9.42
CA TYR A 106 -1.24 12.00 -8.23
C TYR A 106 -0.05 12.43 -7.38
N THR A 107 0.07 13.73 -7.15
CA THR A 107 1.11 14.28 -6.28
C THR A 107 0.53 14.53 -4.89
N TYR A 108 1.16 13.91 -3.88
CA TYR A 108 0.90 14.15 -2.47
C TYR A 108 2.20 14.58 -1.78
N SER A 109 2.60 15.80 -2.06
CA SER A 109 3.84 16.41 -1.55
C SER A 109 3.66 17.91 -1.45
N SER A 110 3.95 18.44 -0.26
CA SER A 110 3.91 19.86 0.08
C SER A 110 4.93 20.18 1.17
N THR A 111 4.87 21.36 1.76
CA THR A 111 5.68 21.72 2.94
C THR A 111 5.11 21.15 4.25
N THR A 112 3.92 20.58 4.24
CA THR A 112 3.22 20.08 5.44
C THR A 112 2.94 18.59 5.42
N TYR A 113 3.05 17.93 4.26
CA TYR A 113 2.90 16.48 4.10
C TYR A 113 3.68 15.98 2.88
N CYS A 114 4.05 14.71 2.90
CA CYS A 114 4.68 14.06 1.76
C CYS A 114 4.51 12.54 1.81
N ALA A 115 4.06 11.94 0.71
CA ALA A 115 4.00 10.48 0.57
C ALA A 115 5.39 9.85 0.68
N HIS A 116 5.44 8.68 1.31
CA HIS A 116 6.69 7.94 1.48
C HIS A 116 6.47 6.42 1.43
N HIS A 117 7.53 5.67 1.26
CA HIS A 117 7.68 4.22 1.28
C HIS A 117 6.66 3.46 0.43
N ASP A 118 5.39 3.39 0.83
CA ASP A 118 4.48 2.38 0.29
C ASP A 118 3.09 2.90 -0.07
N ILE A 119 2.40 2.13 -0.91
CA ILE A 119 1.04 2.39 -1.41
C ILE A 119 0.29 1.07 -1.55
N CYS A 120 -1.03 1.11 -1.52
CA CYS A 120 -1.85 -0.08 -1.75
C CYS A 120 -3.04 0.27 -2.65
N GLY A 121 -3.17 -0.46 -3.77
CA GLY A 121 -4.36 -0.35 -4.62
C GLY A 121 -5.52 -1.14 -4.03
N LEU A 122 -6.68 -0.51 -3.91
CA LEU A 122 -7.90 -1.11 -3.37
C LEU A 122 -8.81 -1.66 -4.48
N PRO A 123 -9.66 -2.67 -4.18
CA PRO A 123 -10.59 -3.26 -5.16
C PRO A 123 -11.58 -2.26 -5.76
N ASN A 124 -11.92 -1.18 -5.04
CA ASN A 124 -12.80 -0.10 -5.52
C ASN A 124 -12.09 0.88 -6.47
N GLY A 125 -10.81 0.67 -6.77
CA GLY A 125 -10.00 1.53 -7.61
C GLY A 125 -9.31 2.69 -6.89
N ASN A 126 -9.57 2.87 -5.59
CA ASN A 126 -8.87 3.84 -4.77
C ASN A 126 -7.43 3.38 -4.44
N VAL A 127 -6.64 4.27 -3.87
CA VAL A 127 -5.27 3.98 -3.45
C VAL A 127 -5.07 4.45 -2.02
N LEU A 128 -4.58 3.56 -1.15
CA LEU A 128 -4.03 3.95 0.14
C LEU A 128 -2.59 4.44 -0.07
N ILE A 129 -2.27 5.54 0.59
CA ILE A 129 -0.95 6.17 0.55
C ILE A 129 -0.52 6.45 1.98
N ILE A 130 0.65 5.94 2.39
CA ILE A 130 1.27 6.35 3.63
C ILE A 130 2.09 7.62 3.39
N ALA A 131 2.01 8.57 4.32
CA ALA A 131 2.67 9.86 4.19
C ALA A 131 3.13 10.40 5.54
N TYR A 132 4.16 11.23 5.53
CA TYR A 132 4.51 12.10 6.66
C TYR A 132 3.62 13.32 6.70
N GLU A 133 3.29 13.78 7.91
CA GLU A 133 2.76 15.11 8.17
C GLU A 133 3.69 15.90 9.08
N LEU A 134 3.75 17.23 8.90
CA LEU A 134 4.60 18.10 9.71
C LEU A 134 3.88 18.54 10.98
N LYS A 135 4.44 18.23 12.14
CA LYS A 135 4.08 18.82 13.43
C LYS A 135 5.24 19.68 13.90
N ASN A 136 4.97 20.96 14.14
CA ASN A 136 6.01 21.88 14.62
C ASN A 136 6.32 21.65 16.12
N ALA A 137 7.40 22.25 16.61
CA ALA A 137 7.86 22.10 17.99
C ALA A 137 6.78 22.48 19.02
N ALA A 138 5.98 23.52 18.74
CA ALA A 138 4.90 23.95 19.65
C ALA A 138 3.81 22.89 19.77
N ALA A 139 3.38 22.31 18.65
CA ALA A 139 2.42 21.20 18.64
C ALA A 139 2.97 19.98 19.35
N ALA A 140 4.25 19.64 19.11
CA ALA A 140 4.92 18.52 19.76
C ALA A 140 5.01 18.69 21.28
N THR A 141 5.41 19.88 21.75
CA THR A 141 5.44 20.21 23.19
C THR A 141 4.05 20.16 23.81
N ALA A 142 3.03 20.70 23.12
CA ALA A 142 1.65 20.63 23.60
C ALA A 142 1.12 19.20 23.70
N ALA A 143 1.65 18.30 22.88
CA ALA A 143 1.37 16.86 22.92
C ALA A 143 2.29 16.09 23.92
N GLY A 144 3.12 16.77 24.74
CA GLY A 144 3.96 16.16 25.76
C GLY A 144 5.36 15.74 25.32
N SER A 145 5.77 16.08 24.09
CA SER A 145 7.13 15.78 23.63
C SER A 145 8.17 16.62 24.37
N ASN A 146 9.22 15.96 24.88
CA ASN A 146 10.40 16.62 25.47
C ASN A 146 11.42 17.06 24.39
N TYR A 147 11.21 16.67 23.12
CA TYR A 147 12.06 17.09 22.02
C TYR A 147 11.56 18.41 21.43
N ASN A 148 12.39 19.44 21.53
CA ASN A 148 12.10 20.78 20.98
C ASN A 148 12.47 20.86 19.49
N GLY A 149 11.72 20.16 18.65
CA GLY A 149 11.95 20.13 17.21
C GLY A 149 10.67 19.78 16.44
N THR A 150 10.80 19.71 15.14
CA THR A 150 9.71 19.24 14.27
C THR A 150 9.65 17.72 14.29
N HIS A 151 8.44 17.18 14.21
CA HIS A 151 8.17 15.75 14.06
C HIS A 151 7.48 15.51 12.72
N TRP A 152 7.68 14.31 12.19
CA TRP A 152 7.02 13.84 10.97
C TRP A 152 6.27 12.53 11.28
N PRO A 153 5.16 12.57 12.04
CA PRO A 153 4.34 11.40 12.25
C PRO A 153 3.74 10.92 10.94
N ASP A 154 3.48 9.62 10.89
CA ASP A 154 2.82 9.00 9.76
C ASP A 154 1.33 9.31 9.76
N HIS A 155 0.75 9.39 8.57
CA HIS A 155 -0.68 9.29 8.35
C HIS A 155 -0.94 8.46 7.09
N VAL A 156 -2.13 7.89 7.00
CA VAL A 156 -2.59 7.11 5.86
C VAL A 156 -3.81 7.78 5.27
N ILE A 157 -3.82 7.96 3.98
CA ILE A 157 -4.97 8.49 3.25
C ILE A 157 -5.48 7.48 2.23
N GLU A 158 -6.80 7.42 2.03
CA GLU A 158 -7.42 6.77 0.88
C GLU A 158 -7.79 7.82 -0.15
N VAL A 159 -7.23 7.69 -1.34
CA VAL A 159 -7.46 8.62 -2.46
C VAL A 159 -8.29 7.94 -3.53
N GLN A 160 -9.44 8.54 -3.85
CA GLN A 160 -10.25 8.20 -5.01
C GLN A 160 -9.76 9.01 -6.22
N PRO A 161 -9.25 8.38 -7.29
CA PRO A 161 -8.95 9.08 -8.54
C PRO A 161 -10.19 9.73 -9.13
N THR A 162 -10.11 11.01 -9.47
CA THR A 162 -11.22 11.79 -10.03
C THR A 162 -10.91 12.38 -11.40
N GLY A 163 -9.69 12.22 -11.89
CA GLY A 163 -9.20 12.66 -13.19
C GLY A 163 -7.76 12.20 -13.39
N ALA A 164 -7.15 12.56 -14.51
CA ALA A 164 -5.81 12.08 -14.87
C ALA A 164 -4.73 12.47 -13.84
N THR A 165 -4.89 13.61 -13.13
CA THR A 165 -3.93 14.12 -12.14
C THR A 165 -4.59 14.52 -10.84
N THR A 166 -5.87 14.23 -10.65
CA THR A 166 -6.66 14.64 -9.49
C THR A 166 -7.17 13.45 -8.71
N GLY A 167 -7.41 13.66 -7.43
CA GLY A 167 -8.01 12.68 -6.52
C GLY A 167 -8.69 13.38 -5.35
N THR A 168 -9.68 12.71 -4.77
CA THR A 168 -10.33 13.14 -3.54
C THR A 168 -9.91 12.22 -2.42
N ILE A 169 -9.43 12.78 -1.30
CA ILE A 169 -9.21 12.02 -0.07
C ILE A 169 -10.60 11.69 0.50
N VAL A 170 -10.91 10.39 0.57
CA VAL A 170 -12.21 9.89 1.02
C VAL A 170 -12.14 9.30 2.43
N TRP A 171 -10.95 9.03 2.92
CA TRP A 171 -10.67 8.58 4.28
C TRP A 171 -9.23 8.93 4.65
N GLU A 172 -8.99 9.20 5.95
CA GLU A 172 -7.66 9.45 6.50
C GLU A 172 -7.56 8.93 7.93
N TRP A 173 -6.36 8.55 8.33
CA TRP A 173 -5.98 8.15 9.68
C TRP A 173 -4.62 8.77 10.02
N HIS A 174 -4.51 9.40 11.19
CA HIS A 174 -3.31 10.09 11.62
C HIS A 174 -2.74 9.44 12.89
N LEU A 175 -1.47 9.02 12.85
CA LEU A 175 -0.77 8.52 14.04
C LEU A 175 -0.80 9.57 15.16
N TRP A 176 -0.77 10.85 14.81
CA TRP A 176 -0.82 11.95 15.75
C TRP A 176 -2.04 11.95 16.67
N ASP A 177 -3.15 11.46 16.23
CA ASP A 177 -4.41 11.40 17.00
C ASP A 177 -4.46 10.17 17.93
N HIS A 178 -3.44 9.30 17.87
CA HIS A 178 -3.36 8.03 18.62
C HIS A 178 -2.08 7.92 19.44
N LEU A 179 -1.49 9.04 19.83
CA LEU A 179 -0.29 9.04 20.65
C LEU A 179 -0.62 8.51 22.06
N CYS A 180 0.06 7.43 22.45
CA CYS A 180 0.11 7.01 23.85
C CYS A 180 1.26 7.76 24.51
N GLN A 181 0.91 8.74 25.35
CA GLN A 181 1.87 9.44 26.19
C GLN A 181 1.70 8.95 27.62
N ASP A 182 2.28 7.80 27.89
CA ASP A 182 2.39 7.26 29.23
C ASP A 182 3.72 7.76 29.86
N ASP A 183 3.91 9.04 29.86
CA ASP A 183 4.91 9.64 30.73
C ASP A 183 4.24 9.91 32.08
N ASP A 184 4.05 8.82 32.86
CA ASP A 184 3.70 8.94 34.27
C ASP A 184 4.98 9.30 35.03
N PRO A 185 5.12 10.55 35.52
CA PRO A 185 6.29 10.97 36.26
C PRO A 185 6.33 10.45 37.71
N ASN A 186 5.46 9.50 38.09
CA ASN A 186 5.44 8.92 39.42
C ASN A 186 6.13 7.57 39.51
#